data_7085599e0ea521b8894cb520bd076d17
#
_entry.id   7085599e0ea521b8894cb520bd076d17
#
_cell.length_a   1.000
_cell.length_b   1.000
_cell.length_c   1.000
_cell.angle_alpha   90.00
_cell.angle_beta   90.00
_cell.angle_gamma   90.00
#
_symmetry.space_group_name_H-M   'P 1'
#
loop_
_entity.id
_entity.type
_entity.pdbx_description
1 polymer ?
#
loop_
_entity_poly.entity_id
_entity_poly.type
_entity_poly.pdbx_seq_one_letter_code
_entity_poly.pdbx_strand_id
1 'polypeptide(L)'
;TEKSFDSYLWQTIENKQRFISQIMSSKSPVRACDDVDETALSYAEIKALCAGDPRIKEKMDLDIEVAKLRLMKADYQSNQFKLEDQILKQYPEEIRQAQERAKGYRADMALLEAHPLPKNGFVGMAIKGKRIADKEAAGKMLLEACRLSPHDMELGEYRGMKMTVDYDSYRQEVKLILRGEMSHTVTMGTDMYGNLTRIEN
;
A
#
# COMPACT_ATOMS: atom_id res chain seq x y z
N THR A 1 16.29 -29.36 -50.31
CA THR A 1 17.56 -28.64 -50.22
C THR A 1 17.95 -28.52 -48.76
N GLU A 2 19.10 -29.14 -48.38
CA GLU A 2 19.53 -29.35 -46.98
C GLU A 2 19.83 -28.09 -46.14
N LYS A 3 19.65 -26.92 -46.64
CA LYS A 3 19.96 -25.63 -45.96
C LYS A 3 18.90 -24.57 -46.28
N SER A 4 17.64 -24.95 -46.37
CA SER A 4 16.55 -24.01 -46.66
C SER A 4 15.65 -23.82 -45.47
N PHE A 5 14.94 -22.69 -45.41
CA PHE A 5 13.90 -22.40 -44.43
C PHE A 5 12.81 -23.47 -44.38
N ASP A 6 12.50 -24.06 -45.54
CA ASP A 6 11.54 -25.17 -45.62
C ASP A 6 12.01 -26.41 -44.86
N SER A 7 13.31 -26.73 -44.90
CA SER A 7 13.88 -27.84 -44.13
C SER A 7 13.67 -27.66 -42.61
N TYR A 8 13.87 -26.42 -42.13
CA TYR A 8 13.62 -26.07 -40.76
C TYR A 8 12.12 -26.18 -40.38
N LEU A 9 11.22 -25.67 -41.22
CA LEU A 9 9.78 -25.79 -40.99
C LEU A 9 9.34 -27.25 -40.92
N TRP A 10 9.82 -28.10 -41.81
CA TRP A 10 9.52 -29.52 -41.80
C TRP A 10 10.03 -30.20 -40.52
N GLN A 11 11.22 -29.86 -40.06
CA GLN A 11 11.76 -30.41 -38.81
C GLN A 11 10.95 -29.96 -37.58
N THR A 12 10.49 -28.72 -37.56
CA THR A 12 9.62 -28.19 -36.49
C THR A 12 8.28 -28.92 -36.49
N ILE A 13 7.68 -29.12 -37.67
CA ILE A 13 6.40 -29.85 -37.80
C ILE A 13 6.56 -31.32 -37.36
N GLU A 14 7.67 -31.97 -37.75
CA GLU A 14 7.97 -33.36 -37.38
C GLU A 14 8.12 -33.48 -35.83
N ASN A 15 8.80 -32.55 -35.20
CA ASN A 15 8.92 -32.53 -33.73
C ASN A 15 7.57 -32.33 -33.04
N LYS A 16 6.74 -31.39 -33.53
CA LYS A 16 5.36 -31.22 -33.01
C LYS A 16 4.49 -32.46 -33.20
N GLN A 17 4.59 -33.11 -34.33
CA GLN A 17 3.86 -34.36 -34.60
C GLN A 17 4.33 -35.50 -33.70
N ARG A 18 5.62 -35.60 -33.43
CA ARG A 18 6.20 -36.56 -32.47
C ARG A 18 5.69 -36.32 -31.06
N PHE A 19 5.66 -35.10 -30.63
CA PHE A 19 5.09 -34.69 -29.33
C PHE A 19 3.62 -35.04 -29.20
N ILE A 20 2.80 -34.70 -30.19
CA ILE A 20 1.36 -35.01 -30.21
C ILE A 20 1.17 -36.55 -30.17
N SER A 21 1.97 -37.31 -30.93
CA SER A 21 1.91 -38.75 -30.94
C SER A 21 2.28 -39.38 -29.59
N GLN A 22 3.21 -38.82 -28.86
CA GLN A 22 3.59 -39.25 -27.51
C GLN A 22 2.42 -39.07 -26.53
N ILE A 23 1.76 -37.91 -26.59
CA ILE A 23 0.58 -37.63 -25.73
C ILE A 23 -0.59 -38.53 -26.08
N MET A 24 -0.89 -38.68 -27.39
CA MET A 24 -2.06 -39.42 -27.86
C MET A 24 -1.92 -40.95 -27.72
N SER A 25 -0.72 -41.49 -27.79
CA SER A 25 -0.48 -42.92 -27.72
C SER A 25 -0.41 -43.49 -26.31
N SER A 26 -0.33 -42.66 -25.27
CA SER A 26 -0.23 -43.01 -23.84
C SER A 26 0.83 -44.09 -23.51
N LYS A 27 1.78 -44.32 -24.40
CA LYS A 27 2.77 -45.42 -24.26
C LYS A 27 3.92 -45.09 -23.32
N SER A 28 4.02 -43.85 -22.89
CA SER A 28 4.99 -43.45 -21.89
C SER A 28 4.47 -42.20 -21.17
N PRO A 29 4.02 -42.31 -19.89
CA PRO A 29 3.64 -41.15 -19.11
C PRO A 29 4.91 -40.40 -18.70
N VAL A 30 5.43 -39.59 -19.57
CA VAL A 30 6.50 -38.63 -19.20
C VAL A 30 5.84 -37.49 -18.45
N ARG A 31 6.21 -37.30 -17.17
CA ARG A 31 5.66 -36.24 -16.31
C ARG A 31 6.09 -34.83 -16.73
N ALA A 32 7.09 -34.70 -17.58
CA ALA A 32 7.54 -33.47 -18.18
C ALA A 32 7.95 -33.76 -19.62
N CYS A 33 7.40 -33.02 -20.55
CA CYS A 33 7.83 -33.01 -21.93
C CYS A 33 8.39 -31.62 -22.20
N ASP A 34 9.60 -31.56 -22.76
CA ASP A 34 10.18 -30.28 -23.19
C ASP A 34 9.25 -29.67 -24.23
N ASP A 35 8.75 -28.48 -23.95
CA ASP A 35 7.87 -27.77 -24.88
C ASP A 35 8.66 -27.47 -26.17
N VAL A 36 8.08 -27.78 -27.30
CA VAL A 36 8.70 -27.55 -28.60
C VAL A 36 8.97 -26.07 -28.84
N ASP A 37 8.28 -25.19 -28.09
CA ASP A 37 8.49 -23.75 -28.18
C ASP A 37 9.81 -23.28 -27.52
N GLU A 38 10.35 -24.02 -26.54
CA GLU A 38 11.67 -23.73 -25.96
C GLU A 38 12.83 -24.15 -26.88
N THR A 39 12.60 -25.09 -27.78
CA THR A 39 13.58 -25.57 -28.75
C THR A 39 13.44 -24.92 -30.15
N ALA A 40 12.45 -24.01 -30.29
CA ALA A 40 12.31 -23.27 -31.52
C ALA A 40 13.57 -22.42 -31.78
N LEU A 41 14.27 -22.71 -32.86
CA LEU A 41 15.43 -21.92 -33.30
C LEU A 41 15.03 -20.44 -33.37
N SER A 42 15.79 -19.57 -32.73
CA SER A 42 15.59 -18.13 -32.83
C SER A 42 15.68 -17.71 -34.31
N TYR A 43 15.03 -16.60 -34.64
CA TYR A 43 15.13 -16.03 -36.01
C TYR A 43 16.59 -15.89 -36.49
N ALA A 44 17.50 -15.67 -35.56
CA ALA A 44 18.93 -15.60 -35.75
C ALA A 44 19.54 -16.92 -36.24
N GLU A 45 19.17 -18.01 -35.58
CA GLU A 45 19.65 -19.34 -35.89
C GLU A 45 19.12 -19.81 -37.27
N ILE A 46 17.85 -19.49 -37.54
CA ILE A 46 17.23 -19.74 -38.85
C ILE A 46 17.97 -18.99 -39.94
N LYS A 47 18.24 -17.70 -39.72
CA LYS A 47 18.96 -16.86 -40.68
C LYS A 47 20.40 -17.33 -40.88
N ALA A 48 21.10 -17.73 -39.82
CA ALA A 48 22.45 -18.29 -39.90
C ALA A 48 22.48 -19.62 -40.68
N LEU A 49 21.50 -20.50 -40.43
CA LEU A 49 21.33 -21.76 -41.16
C LEU A 49 21.08 -21.53 -42.66
N CYS A 50 20.21 -20.58 -42.99
CA CYS A 50 19.90 -20.25 -44.39
C CYS A 50 21.08 -19.57 -45.11
N ALA A 51 21.82 -18.71 -44.41
CA ALA A 51 22.97 -17.99 -45.01
C ALA A 51 24.26 -18.84 -45.04
N GLY A 52 24.33 -19.91 -44.20
CA GLY A 52 25.53 -20.76 -44.12
C GLY A 52 26.76 -20.08 -43.47
N ASP A 53 26.58 -18.90 -42.86
CA ASP A 53 27.63 -18.14 -42.20
C ASP A 53 27.45 -18.12 -40.69
N PRO A 54 28.30 -18.82 -39.90
CA PRO A 54 28.19 -18.90 -38.44
C PRO A 54 28.35 -17.55 -37.72
N ARG A 55 29.03 -16.58 -38.38
CA ARG A 55 29.22 -15.24 -37.79
C ARG A 55 27.92 -14.46 -37.64
N ILE A 56 26.89 -14.80 -38.41
CA ILE A 56 25.57 -14.18 -38.29
C ILE A 56 24.92 -14.56 -36.93
N LYS A 57 25.08 -15.83 -36.52
CA LYS A 57 24.59 -16.28 -35.19
C LYS A 57 25.34 -15.57 -34.08
N GLU A 58 26.68 -15.58 -34.13
CA GLU A 58 27.51 -14.91 -33.11
C GLU A 58 27.17 -13.43 -32.98
N LYS A 59 26.99 -12.70 -34.10
CA LYS A 59 26.59 -11.30 -34.07
C LYS A 59 25.25 -11.10 -33.34
N MET A 60 24.25 -11.95 -33.60
CA MET A 60 22.93 -11.78 -33.03
C MET A 60 22.91 -12.17 -31.57
N ASP A 61 23.66 -13.16 -31.12
CA ASP A 61 23.82 -13.51 -29.71
C ASP A 61 24.49 -12.35 -28.95
N LEU A 62 25.50 -11.73 -29.51
CA LEU A 62 26.13 -10.52 -28.98
C LEU A 62 25.17 -9.33 -28.93
N ASP A 63 24.36 -9.12 -29.98
CA ASP A 63 23.35 -8.05 -29.99
C ASP A 63 22.31 -8.23 -28.87
N ILE A 64 21.88 -9.47 -28.59
CA ILE A 64 20.99 -9.82 -27.49
C ILE A 64 21.67 -9.53 -26.15
N GLU A 65 22.91 -9.94 -25.96
CA GLU A 65 23.67 -9.70 -24.75
C GLU A 65 23.85 -8.20 -24.46
N VAL A 66 24.23 -7.44 -25.52
CA VAL A 66 24.34 -5.98 -25.44
C VAL A 66 22.99 -5.33 -25.04
N ALA A 67 21.89 -5.79 -25.64
CA ALA A 67 20.55 -5.29 -25.30
C ALA A 67 20.21 -5.58 -23.83
N LYS A 68 20.49 -6.80 -23.34
CA LYS A 68 20.32 -7.19 -21.93
C LYS A 68 21.15 -6.33 -20.99
N LEU A 69 22.43 -6.13 -21.29
CA LEU A 69 23.32 -5.30 -20.48
C LEU A 69 22.88 -3.83 -20.45
N ARG A 70 22.39 -3.30 -21.59
CA ARG A 70 21.80 -1.95 -21.64
C ARG A 70 20.57 -1.81 -20.74
N LEU A 71 19.70 -2.80 -20.75
CA LEU A 71 18.53 -2.82 -19.87
C LEU A 71 18.94 -2.85 -18.41
N MET A 72 19.86 -3.73 -18.02
CA MET A 72 20.38 -3.82 -16.66
C MET A 72 21.04 -2.51 -16.21
N LYS A 73 21.79 -1.84 -17.09
CA LYS A 73 22.38 -0.52 -16.82
C LYS A 73 21.30 0.53 -16.59
N ALA A 74 20.25 0.55 -17.41
CA ALA A 74 19.15 1.50 -17.26
C ALA A 74 18.39 1.28 -15.94
N ASP A 75 18.13 0.02 -15.57
CA ASP A 75 17.50 -0.33 -14.30
C ASP A 75 18.36 0.07 -13.10
N TYR A 76 19.67 -0.16 -13.17
CA TYR A 76 20.59 0.26 -12.12
C TYR A 76 20.60 1.79 -11.96
N GLN A 77 20.68 2.53 -13.05
CA GLN A 77 20.63 4.00 -13.01
C GLN A 77 19.29 4.51 -12.46
N SER A 78 18.18 3.91 -12.88
CA SER A 78 16.85 4.24 -12.36
C SER A 78 16.74 4.01 -10.87
N ASN A 79 17.28 2.89 -10.37
CA ASN A 79 17.29 2.60 -8.94
C ASN A 79 18.20 3.56 -8.16
N GLN A 80 19.33 3.94 -8.72
CA GLN A 80 20.21 4.94 -8.12
C GLN A 80 19.49 6.28 -7.97
N PHE A 81 18.83 6.79 -9.02
CA PHE A 81 18.04 8.03 -8.94
C PHE A 81 16.91 7.95 -7.92
N LYS A 82 16.21 6.81 -7.82
CA LYS A 82 15.19 6.62 -6.79
C LYS A 82 15.76 6.71 -5.38
N LEU A 83 16.91 6.07 -5.14
CA LEU A 83 17.58 6.13 -3.84
C LEU A 83 18.08 7.56 -3.51
N GLU A 84 18.62 8.26 -4.48
CA GLU A 84 19.03 9.66 -4.31
C GLU A 84 17.83 10.54 -3.95
N ASP A 85 16.70 10.40 -4.65
CA ASP A 85 15.48 11.16 -4.38
C ASP A 85 14.89 10.84 -2.99
N GLN A 86 14.92 9.57 -2.58
CA GLN A 86 14.53 9.16 -1.22
C GLN A 86 15.42 9.81 -0.15
N ILE A 87 16.74 9.76 -0.32
CA ILE A 87 17.69 10.30 0.65
C ILE A 87 17.64 11.83 0.71
N LEU A 88 17.56 12.49 -0.43
CA LEU A 88 17.67 13.95 -0.51
C LEU A 88 16.35 14.67 -0.29
N LYS A 89 15.21 14.04 -0.59
CA LYS A 89 13.90 14.69 -0.50
C LYS A 89 12.94 13.97 0.46
N GLN A 90 12.70 12.68 0.23
CA GLN A 90 11.66 11.98 0.95
C GLN A 90 11.98 11.82 2.44
N TYR A 91 13.14 11.26 2.78
CA TYR A 91 13.51 11.04 4.19
C TYR A 91 13.68 12.32 5.00
N PRO A 92 14.32 13.40 4.51
CA PRO A 92 14.35 14.66 5.25
C PRO A 92 12.95 15.21 5.55
N GLU A 93 12.03 15.11 4.61
CA GLU A 93 10.65 15.58 4.80
C GLU A 93 9.90 14.70 5.81
N GLU A 94 10.02 13.38 5.72
CA GLU A 94 9.44 12.44 6.69
C GLU A 94 10.00 12.68 8.11
N ILE A 95 11.31 12.91 8.23
CA ILE A 95 11.96 13.23 9.51
C ILE A 95 11.42 14.54 10.07
N ARG A 96 11.31 15.59 9.25
CA ARG A 96 10.76 16.89 9.66
C ARG A 96 9.33 16.73 10.18
N GLN A 97 8.47 16.02 9.44
CA GLN A 97 7.09 15.77 9.85
C GLN A 97 7.00 14.93 11.13
N ALA A 98 7.88 13.93 11.28
CA ALA A 98 7.93 13.13 12.50
C ALA A 98 8.38 13.96 13.71
N GLN A 99 9.35 14.86 13.54
CA GLN A 99 9.81 15.77 14.58
C GLN A 99 8.72 16.77 14.99
N GLU A 100 7.99 17.34 14.03
CA GLU A 100 6.86 18.25 14.30
C GLU A 100 5.74 17.52 15.05
N ARG A 101 5.38 16.31 14.64
CA ARG A 101 4.41 15.48 15.39
C ARG A 101 4.89 15.18 16.81
N ALA A 102 6.15 14.78 16.97
CA ALA A 102 6.70 14.51 18.29
C ALA A 102 6.71 15.75 19.19
N LYS A 103 6.95 16.94 18.63
CA LYS A 103 6.84 18.22 19.35
C LYS A 103 5.40 18.49 19.77
N GLY A 104 4.44 18.30 18.88
CA GLY A 104 3.01 18.47 19.18
C GLY A 104 2.55 17.54 20.28
N TYR A 105 2.89 16.24 20.21
CA TYR A 105 2.53 15.28 21.28
C TYR A 105 3.17 15.61 22.63
N ARG A 106 4.42 16.12 22.66
CA ARG A 106 5.03 16.57 23.92
C ARG A 106 4.32 17.76 24.51
N ALA A 107 3.84 18.69 23.68
CA ALA A 107 3.06 19.84 24.14
C ALA A 107 1.71 19.37 24.71
N ASP A 108 1.02 18.43 24.05
CA ASP A 108 -0.21 17.85 24.55
C ASP A 108 -0.02 17.07 25.86
N MET A 109 1.08 16.33 26.00
CA MET A 109 1.44 15.69 27.26
C MET A 109 1.63 16.70 28.39
N ALA A 110 2.36 17.77 28.14
CA ALA A 110 2.56 18.85 29.13
C ALA A 110 1.21 19.51 29.51
N LEU A 111 0.31 19.69 28.54
CA LEU A 111 -1.05 20.18 28.79
C LEU A 111 -1.84 19.24 29.71
N LEU A 112 -1.76 17.93 29.46
CA LEU A 112 -2.41 16.90 30.28
C LEU A 112 -1.81 16.80 31.68
N GLU A 113 -0.50 17.01 31.83
CA GLU A 113 0.19 17.09 33.13
C GLU A 113 -0.21 18.32 33.93
N ALA A 114 -0.46 19.45 33.27
CA ALA A 114 -0.99 20.65 33.90
C ALA A 114 -2.45 20.48 34.39
N HIS A 115 -3.20 19.52 33.79
CA HIS A 115 -4.58 19.20 34.16
C HIS A 115 -4.70 17.74 34.63
N PRO A 116 -4.11 17.35 35.75
CA PRO A 116 -4.02 15.96 36.19
C PRO A 116 -5.41 15.40 36.55
N LEU A 117 -5.56 14.08 36.38
CA LEU A 117 -6.75 13.37 36.78
C LEU A 117 -6.76 13.22 38.32
N PRO A 118 -7.86 13.54 38.99
CA PRO A 118 -8.03 13.23 40.42
C PRO A 118 -8.17 11.72 40.64
N LYS A 119 -8.17 11.29 41.90
CA LYS A 119 -8.25 9.86 42.27
C LYS A 119 -9.52 9.17 41.75
N ASN A 120 -10.61 9.92 41.51
CA ASN A 120 -11.87 9.40 40.94
C ASN A 120 -11.80 9.27 39.39
N GLY A 121 -10.68 9.63 38.74
CA GLY A 121 -10.49 9.48 37.30
C GLY A 121 -11.24 10.49 36.42
N PHE A 122 -11.86 11.55 36.99
CA PHE A 122 -12.59 12.55 36.21
C PHE A 122 -12.42 13.96 36.78
N VAL A 123 -12.03 14.93 35.94
CA VAL A 123 -11.77 16.35 36.35
C VAL A 123 -13.00 17.23 36.21
N GLY A 124 -14.06 16.73 35.60
CA GLY A 124 -15.15 17.53 35.09
C GLY A 124 -14.91 17.96 33.65
N MET A 125 -16.00 18.24 32.97
CA MET A 125 -16.00 18.55 31.51
C MET A 125 -16.86 19.80 31.28
N ALA A 126 -16.40 20.69 30.43
CA ALA A 126 -17.22 21.81 29.97
C ALA A 126 -17.89 21.43 28.65
N ILE A 127 -19.22 21.42 28.59
CA ILE A 127 -20.02 21.10 27.40
C ILE A 127 -21.02 22.22 27.18
N LYS A 128 -21.03 22.82 25.99
CA LYS A 128 -21.91 23.96 25.63
C LYS A 128 -21.93 25.07 26.71
N GLY A 129 -20.75 25.38 27.25
CA GLY A 129 -20.58 26.40 28.28
C GLY A 129 -20.98 25.99 29.72
N LYS A 130 -21.49 24.78 29.93
CA LYS A 130 -21.82 24.25 31.27
C LYS A 130 -20.72 23.32 31.78
N ARG A 131 -20.16 23.59 32.94
CA ARG A 131 -19.20 22.71 33.60
C ARG A 131 -19.92 21.61 34.41
N ILE A 132 -19.60 20.37 34.15
CA ILE A 132 -20.23 19.19 34.75
C ILE A 132 -19.13 18.43 35.49
N ALA A 133 -19.34 18.26 36.81
CA ALA A 133 -18.38 17.56 37.68
C ALA A 133 -18.67 16.04 37.78
N ASP A 134 -19.90 15.63 37.52
CA ASP A 134 -20.28 14.23 37.55
C ASP A 134 -19.98 13.52 36.25
N LYS A 135 -19.32 12.36 36.32
CA LYS A 135 -18.86 11.61 35.14
C LYS A 135 -20.03 11.07 34.32
N GLU A 136 -21.08 10.54 34.96
CA GLU A 136 -22.22 9.96 34.22
C GLU A 136 -23.08 11.05 33.57
N ALA A 137 -23.31 12.15 34.25
CA ALA A 137 -24.02 13.29 33.71
C ALA A 137 -23.28 13.93 32.55
N ALA A 138 -21.94 14.05 32.64
CA ALA A 138 -21.10 14.53 31.58
C ALA A 138 -21.16 13.60 30.34
N GLY A 139 -21.10 12.29 30.53
CA GLY A 139 -21.23 11.31 29.47
C GLY A 139 -22.57 11.38 28.73
N LYS A 140 -23.68 11.46 29.46
CA LYS A 140 -25.02 11.62 28.87
C LYS A 140 -25.14 12.90 28.06
N MET A 141 -24.68 14.02 28.63
CA MET A 141 -24.72 15.32 27.94
C MET A 141 -23.79 15.38 26.72
N LEU A 142 -22.64 14.72 26.78
CA LEU A 142 -21.74 14.61 25.64
C LEU A 142 -22.39 13.82 24.49
N LEU A 143 -23.01 12.66 24.78
CA LEU A 143 -23.72 11.87 23.77
C LEU A 143 -24.87 12.66 23.15
N GLU A 144 -25.65 13.37 23.93
CA GLU A 144 -26.75 14.23 23.46
C GLU A 144 -26.18 15.37 22.58
N ALA A 145 -25.11 16.02 23.03
CA ALA A 145 -24.46 17.08 22.27
C ALA A 145 -23.93 16.56 20.93
N CYS A 146 -23.33 15.38 20.88
CA CYS A 146 -22.86 14.75 19.64
C CYS A 146 -23.99 14.42 18.68
N ARG A 147 -25.16 14.01 19.17
CA ARG A 147 -26.34 13.75 18.32
C ARG A 147 -26.92 15.00 17.67
N LEU A 148 -26.88 16.12 18.39
CA LEU A 148 -27.53 17.38 18.01
C LEU A 148 -26.58 18.36 17.28
N SER A 149 -25.28 18.10 17.31
CA SER A 149 -24.30 19.06 16.79
C SER A 149 -23.97 18.78 15.31
N PRO A 150 -24.02 19.80 14.46
CA PRO A 150 -23.51 19.69 13.10
C PRO A 150 -21.99 19.47 13.10
N HIS A 151 -21.47 19.08 11.95
CA HIS A 151 -20.05 18.85 11.72
C HIS A 151 -19.19 20.04 12.16
N ASP A 152 -18.01 19.76 12.69
CA ASP A 152 -16.97 20.71 13.12
C ASP A 152 -17.41 21.72 14.19
N MET A 153 -18.50 21.45 14.92
CA MET A 153 -18.94 22.32 16.00
C MET A 153 -18.10 22.07 17.26
N GLU A 154 -17.63 23.16 17.87
CA GLU A 154 -16.99 23.09 19.19
C GLU A 154 -18.02 22.75 20.25
N LEU A 155 -17.85 21.60 20.90
CA LEU A 155 -18.74 21.12 21.97
C LEU A 155 -18.37 21.69 23.32
N GLY A 156 -17.08 21.96 23.53
CA GLY A 156 -16.55 22.43 24.79
C GLY A 156 -15.09 22.09 25.02
N GLU A 157 -14.71 21.87 26.27
CA GLU A 157 -13.33 21.66 26.67
C GLU A 157 -13.21 20.53 27.71
N TYR A 158 -12.18 19.70 27.57
CA TYR A 158 -11.81 18.67 28.53
C TYR A 158 -10.28 18.64 28.72
N ARG A 159 -9.80 18.81 29.94
CA ARG A 159 -8.39 18.81 30.33
C ARG A 159 -7.54 19.79 29.51
N GLY A 160 -8.07 20.97 29.22
CA GLY A 160 -7.38 21.98 28.44
C GLY A 160 -7.42 21.75 26.91
N MET A 161 -8.00 20.64 26.45
CA MET A 161 -8.19 20.37 25.04
C MET A 161 -9.61 20.73 24.60
N LYS A 162 -9.74 21.34 23.44
CA LYS A 162 -11.04 21.63 22.82
C LYS A 162 -11.67 20.35 22.27
N MET A 163 -12.96 20.19 22.50
CA MET A 163 -13.75 19.08 21.97
C MET A 163 -14.54 19.53 20.76
N THR A 164 -14.37 18.86 19.64
CA THR A 164 -15.19 19.03 18.44
C THR A 164 -15.78 17.69 18.00
N VAL A 165 -16.89 17.73 17.31
CA VAL A 165 -17.52 16.54 16.73
C VAL A 165 -17.34 16.56 15.22
N ASP A 166 -17.04 15.42 14.65
CA ASP A 166 -17.02 15.17 13.21
C ASP A 166 -17.86 13.95 12.88
N TYR A 167 -18.48 13.93 11.71
CA TYR A 167 -19.27 12.82 11.22
C TYR A 167 -18.71 12.30 9.88
N ASP A 168 -18.26 11.07 9.89
CA ASP A 168 -17.82 10.38 8.69
C ASP A 168 -19.04 9.82 7.95
N SER A 169 -19.47 10.53 6.92
CA SER A 169 -20.65 10.16 6.13
C SER A 169 -20.48 8.86 5.34
N TYR A 170 -19.25 8.48 5.03
CA TYR A 170 -18.94 7.23 4.32
C TYR A 170 -19.06 6.01 5.24
N ARG A 171 -18.56 6.13 6.48
CA ARG A 171 -18.60 5.07 7.50
C ARG A 171 -19.83 5.18 8.41
N GLN A 172 -20.56 6.27 8.33
CA GLN A 172 -21.66 6.60 9.23
C GLN A 172 -21.26 6.60 10.71
N GLU A 173 -20.05 7.06 10.98
CA GLU A 173 -19.46 7.09 12.32
C GLU A 173 -19.38 8.52 12.84
N VAL A 174 -19.70 8.70 14.13
CA VAL A 174 -19.48 9.95 14.84
C VAL A 174 -18.10 9.87 15.51
N LYS A 175 -17.28 10.90 15.31
CA LYS A 175 -15.94 11.02 15.86
C LYS A 175 -15.89 12.23 16.80
N LEU A 176 -15.48 12.00 18.02
CA LEU A 176 -15.13 13.06 18.96
C LEU A 176 -13.65 13.37 18.76
N ILE A 177 -13.33 14.62 18.50
CA ILE A 177 -11.96 15.07 18.30
C ILE A 177 -11.56 15.96 19.46
N LEU A 178 -10.52 15.58 20.18
CA LEU A 178 -9.86 16.39 21.18
C LEU A 178 -8.71 17.14 20.51
N ARG A 179 -8.77 18.46 20.47
CA ARG A 179 -7.78 19.33 19.83
C ARG A 179 -6.92 20.00 20.89
N GLY A 180 -5.70 19.54 21.00
CA GLY A 180 -4.59 20.25 21.63
C GLY A 180 -3.72 20.92 20.59
N GLU A 181 -2.40 20.77 20.67
CA GLU A 181 -1.49 21.05 19.57
C GLU A 181 -1.66 19.99 18.45
N MET A 182 -1.98 18.76 18.86
CA MET A 182 -2.36 17.66 17.97
C MET A 182 -3.86 17.38 18.09
N SER A 183 -4.40 16.64 17.10
CA SER A 183 -5.79 16.19 17.12
C SER A 183 -5.87 14.71 17.50
N HIS A 184 -6.64 14.40 18.52
CA HIS A 184 -6.84 13.04 19.02
C HIS A 184 -8.30 12.63 18.76
N THR A 185 -8.49 11.62 17.92
CA THR A 185 -9.82 11.18 17.50
C THR A 185 -10.27 9.98 18.33
N VAL A 186 -11.47 10.06 18.87
CA VAL A 186 -12.16 8.98 19.55
C VAL A 186 -13.41 8.63 18.75
N THR A 187 -13.47 7.42 18.21
CA THR A 187 -14.65 6.94 17.48
C THR A 187 -15.74 6.57 18.48
N MET A 188 -16.94 7.10 18.27
CA MET A 188 -18.10 6.80 19.09
C MET A 188 -18.76 5.52 18.56
N GLY A 189 -19.03 4.55 19.43
CA GLY A 189 -19.80 3.36 19.05
C GLY A 189 -21.24 3.72 18.69
N THR A 190 -21.82 2.98 17.76
CA THR A 190 -23.26 3.04 17.43
C THR A 190 -23.88 1.66 17.61
N ASP A 191 -25.16 1.63 18.04
CA ASP A 191 -25.92 0.38 18.05
C ASP A 191 -26.39 0.00 16.63
N MET A 192 -27.05 -1.17 16.52
CA MET A 192 -27.59 -1.67 15.26
C MET A 192 -28.67 -0.76 14.62
N TYR A 193 -29.17 0.23 15.33
CA TYR A 193 -30.14 1.22 14.87
C TYR A 193 -29.47 2.59 14.57
N GLY A 194 -28.15 2.67 14.64
CA GLY A 194 -27.42 3.91 14.40
C GLY A 194 -27.47 4.91 15.57
N ASN A 195 -27.93 4.52 16.76
CA ASN A 195 -27.88 5.38 17.92
C ASN A 195 -26.49 5.35 18.53
N LEU A 196 -25.98 6.52 18.95
CA LEU A 196 -24.71 6.60 19.66
C LEU A 196 -24.79 5.82 20.97
N THR A 197 -23.89 4.88 21.12
CA THR A 197 -23.70 4.10 22.32
C THR A 197 -22.55 4.67 23.16
N ARG A 198 -22.24 4.01 24.26
CA ARG A 198 -21.14 4.36 25.16
C ARG A 198 -19.81 4.40 24.38
N ILE A 199 -18.96 5.39 24.69
CA ILE A 199 -17.57 5.39 24.26
C ILE A 199 -16.90 4.19 24.94
N GLU A 200 -16.47 3.22 24.16
CA GLU A 200 -15.62 2.15 24.69
C GLU A 200 -14.21 2.70 24.92
N ASN A 201 -13.68 2.44 26.11
CA ASN A 201 -12.33 2.85 26.50
C ASN A 201 -11.25 2.08 25.74
#